data_182fc056f45e5ef5e8828ff57938c810
#
_entry.id   182fc056f45e5ef5e8828ff57938c810
#
_cell.length_a   1.000
_cell.length_b   1.000
_cell.length_c   1.000
_cell.angle_alpha   90.00
_cell.angle_beta   90.00
_cell.angle_gamma   90.00
#
_symmetry.space_group_name_H-M   'P 1'
#
loop_
_entity.id
_entity.type
_entity.pdbx_description
1 polymer ?
#
loop_
_entity_poly.entity_id
_entity_poly.type
_entity_poly.pdbx_seq_one_letter_code
_entity_poly.pdbx_strand_id
1 'polypeptide(L)'
;PPVVSSAASDVYKRQILTSIIDDWAPYYVERAIAARDGTWGQQDTWHGLKEGMVAMAPYNSAMGADLVKEVEQLQKDLASGKAHSFTGPIYDQKGNILVAEGKVADDGMLAGMSVYVKGVEGDIPK
;
A
#
# COMPACT_ATOMS: atom_id res chain seq x y z
N PRO A 1 -1.28 -14.87 -15.57
CA PRO A 1 -2.31 -13.87 -15.29
C PRO A 1 -3.00 -14.20 -13.97
N PRO A 2 -3.24 -13.23 -13.10
CA PRO A 2 -3.91 -13.47 -11.83
C PRO A 2 -5.34 -13.96 -12.10
N VAL A 3 -5.69 -15.10 -11.51
CA VAL A 3 -7.04 -15.66 -11.59
C VAL A 3 -7.91 -14.91 -10.57
N VAL A 4 -8.64 -13.91 -11.01
CA VAL A 4 -9.71 -13.30 -10.23
C VAL A 4 -10.91 -14.24 -10.27
N SER A 5 -11.52 -14.50 -9.13
CA SER A 5 -12.71 -15.33 -8.97
C SER A 5 -13.82 -14.93 -9.97
N SER A 6 -14.24 -15.86 -10.80
CA SER A 6 -14.93 -15.59 -12.06
C SER A 6 -16.39 -15.09 -11.95
N ALA A 7 -17.11 -15.36 -10.86
CA ALA A 7 -18.54 -15.02 -10.80
C ALA A 7 -18.82 -13.58 -10.35
N ALA A 8 -18.00 -13.01 -9.48
CA ALA A 8 -18.13 -11.61 -9.05
C ALA A 8 -17.51 -10.63 -10.07
N SER A 9 -16.50 -11.07 -10.83
CA SER A 9 -15.77 -10.20 -11.75
C SER A 9 -16.57 -9.79 -12.99
N ASP A 10 -17.49 -10.62 -13.47
CA ASP A 10 -18.26 -10.30 -14.69
C ASP A 10 -19.35 -9.25 -14.45
N VAL A 11 -19.95 -9.25 -13.27
CA VAL A 11 -20.96 -8.24 -12.89
C VAL A 11 -20.30 -6.91 -12.55
N TYR A 12 -19.07 -6.91 -12.03
CA TYR A 12 -18.37 -5.72 -11.50
C TYR A 12 -17.19 -5.26 -12.35
N LYS A 13 -16.93 -5.84 -13.51
CA LYS A 13 -15.81 -5.47 -14.40
C LYS A 13 -15.70 -3.97 -14.71
N ARG A 14 -16.83 -3.24 -14.68
CA ARG A 14 -16.85 -1.78 -14.88
C ARG A 14 -16.60 -0.99 -13.60
N GLN A 15 -16.61 -1.64 -12.43
CA GLN A 15 -16.42 -0.99 -11.14
C GLN A 15 -14.98 -1.07 -10.64
N ILE A 16 -14.20 -2.04 -11.12
CA ILE A 16 -12.79 -2.17 -10.78
C ILE A 16 -11.99 -1.27 -11.71
N LEU A 17 -11.50 -0.16 -11.18
CA LEU A 17 -10.71 0.81 -11.93
C LEU A 17 -9.25 0.40 -12.06
N THR A 18 -8.69 -0.16 -11.00
CA THR A 18 -7.36 -0.75 -10.90
C THR A 18 -7.30 -1.60 -9.63
N SER A 19 -6.18 -2.23 -9.36
CA SER A 19 -5.92 -2.94 -8.11
C SER A 19 -4.46 -2.78 -7.71
N ILE A 20 -4.17 -3.03 -6.44
CA ILE A 20 -2.81 -3.17 -5.95
C ILE A 20 -2.39 -4.63 -6.17
N ILE A 21 -1.18 -4.83 -6.65
CA ILE A 21 -0.55 -6.13 -6.82
C ILE A 21 0.77 -6.17 -6.08
N ASP A 22 1.09 -7.31 -5.49
CA ASP A 22 2.38 -7.58 -4.89
C ASP A 22 3.29 -8.24 -5.91
N ASP A 23 4.50 -7.71 -6.10
CA ASP A 23 5.56 -8.30 -6.92
C ASP A 23 6.72 -8.74 -6.03
N TRP A 24 6.73 -10.01 -5.68
CA TRP A 24 7.76 -10.62 -4.85
C TRP A 24 9.01 -11.05 -5.63
N ALA A 25 9.00 -10.98 -6.96
CA ALA A 25 10.10 -11.48 -7.78
C ALA A 25 11.45 -10.79 -7.47
N PRO A 26 11.52 -9.44 -7.36
CA PRO A 26 12.78 -8.77 -7.01
C PRO A 26 13.33 -9.23 -5.66
N TYR A 27 12.46 -9.39 -4.66
CA TYR A 27 12.85 -9.83 -3.33
C TYR A 27 13.43 -11.27 -3.35
N TYR A 28 12.77 -12.21 -4.01
CA TYR A 28 13.26 -13.58 -4.08
C TYR A 28 14.60 -13.68 -4.83
N VAL A 29 14.78 -12.91 -5.90
CA VAL A 29 16.04 -12.86 -6.63
C VAL A 29 17.16 -12.31 -5.74
N GLU A 30 16.91 -11.22 -5.03
CA GLU A 30 17.88 -10.64 -4.08
C GLU A 30 18.26 -11.64 -2.99
N ARG A 31 17.29 -12.32 -2.38
CA ARG A 31 17.54 -13.33 -1.33
C ARG A 31 18.34 -14.52 -1.86
N ALA A 32 18.05 -15.00 -3.07
CA ALA A 32 18.80 -16.09 -3.70
C ALA A 32 20.24 -15.68 -3.99
N ILE A 33 20.47 -14.47 -4.47
CA ILE A 33 21.81 -13.91 -4.68
C ILE A 33 22.56 -13.80 -3.35
N ALA A 34 21.94 -13.25 -2.32
CA ALA A 34 22.54 -13.11 -1.00
C ALA A 34 22.92 -14.49 -0.39
N ALA A 35 22.07 -15.50 -0.56
CA ALA A 35 22.37 -16.85 -0.12
C ALA A 35 23.56 -17.47 -0.88
N ARG A 36 23.60 -17.31 -2.21
CA ARG A 36 24.72 -17.76 -3.05
C ARG A 36 26.04 -17.13 -2.63
N ASP A 37 26.01 -15.82 -2.33
CA ASP A 37 27.21 -15.03 -2.02
C ASP A 37 27.60 -15.09 -0.53
N GLY A 38 26.86 -15.86 0.29
CA GLY A 38 27.11 -16.01 1.72
C GLY A 38 26.82 -14.76 2.55
N THR A 39 26.08 -13.80 2.00
CA THR A 39 25.70 -12.53 2.65
C THR A 39 24.29 -12.54 3.21
N TRP A 40 23.55 -13.64 3.04
CA TRP A 40 22.18 -13.77 3.56
C TRP A 40 22.15 -13.72 5.08
N GLY A 41 21.23 -12.95 5.62
CA GLY A 41 20.92 -12.89 7.05
C GLY A 41 19.41 -12.82 7.26
N GLN A 42 18.96 -13.24 8.44
CA GLN A 42 17.58 -13.06 8.84
C GLN A 42 17.35 -11.57 9.15
N GLN A 43 16.41 -10.96 8.43
CA GLN A 43 16.00 -9.57 8.64
C GLN A 43 14.53 -9.40 8.26
N ASP A 44 13.85 -8.52 8.97
CA ASP A 44 12.51 -8.11 8.60
C ASP A 44 12.57 -7.25 7.33
N THR A 45 11.59 -7.44 6.46
CA THR A 45 11.48 -6.70 5.21
C THR A 45 10.18 -5.90 5.22
N TRP A 46 10.31 -4.59 5.06
CA TRP A 46 9.21 -3.63 4.99
C TRP A 46 9.37 -2.82 3.72
N HIS A 47 8.94 -3.39 2.61
CA HIS A 47 9.07 -2.80 1.28
C HIS A 47 7.71 -2.44 0.70
N GLY A 48 7.68 -1.47 -0.21
CA GLY A 48 6.46 -0.95 -0.81
C GLY A 48 6.64 -0.58 -2.28
N LEU A 49 5.99 0.51 -2.68
CA LEU A 49 6.04 1.05 -4.05
C LEU A 49 7.46 1.44 -4.47
N LYS A 50 8.27 1.95 -3.54
CA LYS A 50 9.63 2.41 -3.81
C LYS A 50 10.55 1.26 -4.24
N GLU A 51 10.46 0.14 -3.56
CA GLU A 51 11.28 -1.05 -3.83
C GLU A 51 10.67 -1.95 -4.91
N GLY A 52 9.47 -1.60 -5.41
CA GLY A 52 8.77 -2.35 -6.45
C GLY A 52 8.07 -3.62 -5.97
N MET A 53 7.99 -3.86 -4.66
CA MET A 53 7.24 -5.01 -4.12
C MET A 53 5.73 -4.78 -4.16
N VAL A 54 5.30 -3.53 -4.23
CA VAL A 54 3.90 -3.14 -4.45
C VAL A 54 3.82 -2.38 -5.75
N ALA A 55 2.86 -2.71 -6.60
CA ALA A 55 2.63 -2.05 -7.87
C ALA A 55 1.12 -1.87 -8.13
N MET A 56 0.79 -1.01 -9.07
CA MET A 56 -0.58 -0.85 -9.55
C MET A 56 -0.81 -1.76 -10.75
N ALA A 57 -1.96 -2.44 -10.77
CA ALA A 57 -2.43 -3.15 -11.96
C ALA A 57 -2.75 -2.16 -13.10
N PRO A 58 -2.85 -2.64 -14.35
CA PRO A 58 -3.28 -1.78 -15.45
C PRO A 58 -4.61 -1.08 -15.15
N TYR A 59 -4.69 0.20 -15.50
CA TYR A 59 -5.90 0.98 -15.30
C TYR A 59 -7.01 0.56 -16.26
N ASN A 60 -8.23 0.56 -15.76
CA ASN A 60 -9.41 0.32 -16.58
C ASN A 60 -9.57 1.44 -17.62
N SER A 61 -9.91 1.09 -18.85
CA SER A 61 -10.13 2.06 -19.93
C SER A 61 -11.30 3.04 -19.69
N ALA A 62 -12.17 2.74 -18.71
CA ALA A 62 -13.20 3.67 -18.27
C ALA A 62 -12.67 4.84 -17.44
N MET A 63 -11.42 4.77 -16.95
CA MET A 63 -10.78 5.90 -16.30
C MET A 63 -10.37 6.94 -17.34
N GLY A 64 -10.75 8.19 -17.10
CA GLY A 64 -10.29 9.31 -17.94
C GLY A 64 -8.76 9.48 -17.84
N ALA A 65 -8.14 9.89 -18.95
CA ALA A 65 -6.67 10.03 -19.02
C ALA A 65 -6.10 11.02 -17.98
N ASP A 66 -6.84 12.04 -17.61
CA ASP A 66 -6.38 13.02 -16.61
C ASP A 66 -6.35 12.40 -15.21
N LEU A 67 -7.37 11.61 -14.85
CA LEU A 67 -7.39 10.87 -13.58
C LEU A 67 -6.24 9.85 -13.51
N VAL A 68 -5.95 9.14 -14.61
CA VAL A 68 -4.81 8.22 -14.68
C VAL A 68 -3.51 8.95 -14.39
N LYS A 69 -3.28 10.13 -15.00
CA LYS A 69 -2.09 10.94 -14.76
C LYS A 69 -1.96 11.40 -13.30
N GLU A 70 -3.07 11.79 -12.67
CA GLU A 70 -3.07 12.17 -11.25
C GLU A 70 -2.67 10.98 -10.36
N VAL A 71 -3.23 9.80 -10.62
CA VAL A 71 -2.90 8.58 -9.87
C VAL A 71 -1.44 8.17 -10.07
N GLU A 72 -0.94 8.23 -11.30
CA GLU A 72 0.48 7.96 -11.60
C GLU A 72 1.41 8.96 -10.92
N GLN A 73 1.01 10.23 -10.85
CA GLN A 73 1.80 11.24 -10.15
C GLN A 73 1.82 10.98 -8.64
N LEU A 74 0.66 10.65 -8.06
CA LEU A 74 0.57 10.27 -6.64
C LEU A 74 1.41 9.04 -6.33
N GLN A 75 1.40 8.03 -7.19
CA GLN A 75 2.26 6.84 -7.05
C GLN A 75 3.75 7.21 -7.03
N LYS A 76 4.18 8.10 -7.91
CA LYS A 76 5.57 8.61 -7.92
C LYS A 76 5.90 9.41 -6.65
N ASP A 77 4.98 10.21 -6.18
CA ASP A 77 5.15 11.02 -4.97
C ASP A 77 5.24 10.12 -3.72
N LEU A 78 4.44 9.06 -3.65
CA LEU A 78 4.53 8.03 -2.59
C LEU A 78 5.86 7.26 -2.67
N ALA A 79 6.26 6.79 -3.84
CA ALA A 79 7.50 6.04 -4.04
C ALA A 79 8.75 6.88 -3.73
N SER A 80 8.71 8.19 -3.99
CA SER A 80 9.82 9.10 -3.68
C SER A 80 9.82 9.61 -2.23
N GLY A 81 8.77 9.33 -1.44
CA GLY A 81 8.60 9.85 -0.09
C GLY A 81 8.13 11.31 -0.02
N LYS A 82 7.78 11.92 -1.16
CA LYS A 82 7.21 13.29 -1.21
C LYS A 82 5.79 13.33 -0.64
N ALA A 83 5.03 12.25 -0.79
CA ALA A 83 3.75 12.04 -0.16
C ALA A 83 3.80 10.79 0.72
N HIS A 84 2.97 10.74 1.75
CA HIS A 84 2.84 9.58 2.63
C HIS A 84 1.38 9.39 3.03
N SER A 85 0.88 8.16 2.97
CA SER A 85 -0.54 7.83 3.23
C SER A 85 -0.98 8.18 4.65
N PHE A 86 -0.05 8.14 5.61
CA PHE A 86 -0.30 8.42 7.02
C PHE A 86 0.34 9.73 7.49
N THR A 87 0.13 10.78 6.71
CA THR A 87 0.50 12.14 7.12
C THR A 87 -0.59 12.75 7.99
N GLY A 88 -0.21 13.29 9.15
CA GLY A 88 -1.15 13.91 10.10
C GLY A 88 -1.74 15.24 9.61
N PRO A 89 -2.82 15.71 10.27
CA PRO A 89 -3.32 15.17 11.53
C PRO A 89 -4.22 13.94 11.37
N ILE A 90 -3.95 12.89 12.11
CA ILE A 90 -4.78 11.67 12.17
C ILE A 90 -5.28 11.49 13.60
N TYR A 91 -6.57 11.22 13.76
CA TYR A 91 -7.22 11.04 15.05
C TYR A 91 -7.79 9.63 15.18
N ASP A 92 -7.89 9.12 16.40
CA ASP A 92 -8.67 7.93 16.71
C ASP A 92 -10.18 8.23 16.75
N GLN A 93 -11.01 7.21 16.95
CA GLN A 93 -12.47 7.36 17.08
C GLN A 93 -12.89 8.23 18.27
N LYS A 94 -12.05 8.37 19.29
CA LYS A 94 -12.31 9.17 20.50
C LYS A 94 -11.84 10.61 20.36
N GLY A 95 -11.18 10.95 19.23
CA GLY A 95 -10.64 12.28 18.95
C GLY A 95 -9.24 12.52 19.52
N ASN A 96 -8.54 11.48 20.02
CA ASN A 96 -7.15 11.62 20.40
C ASN A 96 -6.27 11.68 19.14
N ILE A 97 -5.21 12.48 19.19
CA ILE A 97 -4.26 12.61 18.08
C ILE A 97 -3.37 11.36 18.04
N LEU A 98 -3.42 10.65 16.92
CA LEU A 98 -2.51 9.55 16.61
C LEU A 98 -1.25 10.06 15.89
N VAL A 99 -1.43 10.92 14.89
CA VAL A 99 -0.33 11.57 14.17
C VAL A 99 -0.59 13.08 14.16
N ALA A 100 0.34 13.85 14.67
CA ALA A 100 0.23 15.31 14.73
C ALA A 100 0.31 15.93 13.33
N GLU A 101 -0.19 17.16 13.20
CA GLU A 101 -0.14 17.91 11.93
C GLU A 101 1.31 18.02 11.40
N GLY A 102 1.47 17.75 10.11
CA GLY A 102 2.77 17.79 9.42
C GLY A 102 3.76 16.70 9.82
N LYS A 103 3.34 15.73 10.65
CA LYS A 103 4.11 14.52 10.96
C LYS A 103 3.64 13.35 10.12
N VAL A 104 4.52 12.37 9.95
CA VAL A 104 4.24 11.11 9.28
C VAL A 104 4.32 10.00 10.33
N ALA A 105 3.39 9.04 10.28
CA ALA A 105 3.47 7.86 11.11
C ALA A 105 4.69 7.02 10.72
N ASP A 106 5.47 6.59 11.70
CA ASP A 106 6.58 5.67 11.47
C ASP A 106 6.12 4.21 11.40
N ASP A 107 7.00 3.35 10.91
CA ASP A 107 6.70 1.91 10.72
C ASP A 107 6.36 1.22 12.04
N GLY A 108 6.97 1.61 13.15
CA GLY A 108 6.67 1.06 14.46
C GLY A 108 5.25 1.37 14.91
N MET A 109 4.79 2.60 14.70
CA MET A 109 3.42 3.01 14.95
C MET A 109 2.44 2.26 14.04
N LEU A 110 2.75 2.14 12.74
CA LEU A 110 1.88 1.43 11.79
C LEU A 110 1.77 -0.06 12.12
N ALA A 111 2.87 -0.71 12.45
CA ALA A 111 2.90 -2.12 12.84
C ALA A 111 2.17 -2.40 14.17
N GLY A 112 2.21 -1.43 15.10
CA GLY A 112 1.58 -1.53 16.42
C GLY A 112 0.16 -0.96 16.49
N MET A 113 -0.42 -0.49 15.39
CA MET A 113 -1.73 0.16 15.40
C MET A 113 -2.84 -0.80 15.85
N SER A 114 -3.49 -0.48 16.96
CA SER A 114 -4.56 -1.28 17.59
C SER A 114 -5.84 -0.48 17.83
N VAL A 115 -6.02 0.62 17.10
CA VAL A 115 -7.18 1.51 17.21
C VAL A 115 -7.72 1.83 15.82
N TYR A 116 -9.03 2.07 15.75
CA TYR A 116 -9.63 2.62 14.54
C TYR A 116 -9.44 4.14 14.47
N VAL A 117 -9.21 4.63 13.27
CA VAL A 117 -9.16 6.07 13.01
C VAL A 117 -10.55 6.67 12.97
N LYS A 118 -10.65 7.97 13.20
CA LYS A 118 -11.90 8.73 13.08
C LYS A 118 -12.54 8.52 11.70
N GLY A 119 -13.84 8.24 11.70
CA GLY A 119 -14.63 7.95 10.51
C GLY A 119 -14.88 6.46 10.28
N VAL A 120 -14.17 5.57 10.97
CA VAL A 120 -14.51 4.14 11.02
C VAL A 120 -15.56 3.93 12.10
N GLU A 121 -16.66 3.24 11.79
CA GLU A 121 -17.71 2.87 12.74
C GLU A 121 -17.52 1.43 13.22
N GLY A 122 -17.85 1.17 14.49
CA GLY A 122 -17.76 -0.15 15.13
C GLY A 122 -16.59 -0.27 16.11
N ASP A 123 -16.52 -1.43 16.74
CA ASP A 123 -15.48 -1.77 17.72
C ASP A 123 -14.50 -2.80 17.13
N ILE A 124 -13.26 -2.76 17.60
CA ILE A 124 -12.27 -3.79 17.24
C ILE A 124 -12.71 -5.12 17.85
N PRO A 125 -12.83 -6.20 17.06
CA PRO A 125 -13.14 -7.52 17.58
C PRO A 125 -12.15 -7.94 18.68
N LYS A 126 -12.67 -8.55 19.74
CA LYS A 126 -11.87 -9.09 20.86
C LYS A 126 -11.36 -10.47 20.53
#